data_7b3f566513dd727e7dea2fef308db001
#
_entry.id   7b3f566513dd727e7dea2fef308db001
#
_cell.length_a   1.000
_cell.length_b   1.000
_cell.length_c   1.000
_cell.angle_alpha   90.00
_cell.angle_beta   90.00
_cell.angle_gamma   90.00
#
_symmetry.space_group_name_H-M   'P 1'
#
loop_
_entity.id
_entity.type
_entity.pdbx_description
1 polymer ?
#
loop_
_entity_poly.entity_id
_entity_poly.type
_entity_poly.pdbx_seq_one_letter_code
_entity_poly.pdbx_strand_id
1 'polypeptide(L)'
;MESSIDGRTVSVKVKLHMGYAYENIRLGLYLLEDGLVYNQINSTPYYPEITRQGVWSDGSVDVIAFGFIHNDVLRHTFSNIFGDVVSGNNVGHDKVYTKEFQYSIPPNMKLENLKLVAFAADYEDRYIINSRESKIGETQDFEPID
;
A
#
# COMPACT_ATOMS: atom_id res chain seq x y z
N MET A 1 8.14 11.21 -1.47
CA MET A 1 7.50 10.45 -2.56
C MET A 1 6.82 11.42 -3.51
N GLU A 2 6.98 11.23 -4.80
CA GLU A 2 6.36 12.04 -5.87
C GLU A 2 5.59 11.10 -6.78
N SER A 3 4.38 11.46 -7.18
CA SER A 3 3.63 10.68 -8.14
C SER A 3 2.92 11.56 -9.15
N SER A 4 2.70 11.02 -10.35
CA SER A 4 1.93 11.64 -11.42
C SER A 4 1.09 10.60 -12.13
N ILE A 5 0.04 11.04 -12.80
CA ILE A 5 -0.82 10.18 -13.59
C ILE A 5 -1.06 10.80 -14.96
N ASP A 6 -0.92 9.99 -16.00
CA ASP A 6 -1.28 10.32 -17.38
C ASP A 6 -2.27 9.27 -17.89
N GLY A 7 -3.52 9.70 -18.12
CA GLY A 7 -4.62 8.80 -18.39
C GLY A 7 -4.82 7.81 -17.23
N ARG A 8 -4.42 6.57 -17.43
CA ARG A 8 -4.43 5.52 -16.38
C ARG A 8 -3.04 5.00 -16.03
N THR A 9 -1.99 5.63 -16.53
CA THR A 9 -0.61 5.26 -16.20
C THR A 9 -0.11 6.11 -15.05
N VAL A 10 0.16 5.48 -13.92
CA VAL A 10 0.78 6.13 -12.76
C VAL A 10 2.29 5.95 -12.81
N SER A 11 3.02 7.03 -12.60
CA SER A 11 4.47 7.05 -12.41
C SER A 11 4.77 7.52 -11.00
N VAL A 12 5.62 6.78 -10.29
CA VAL A 12 5.96 7.07 -8.89
C VAL A 12 7.46 7.09 -8.71
N LYS A 13 7.96 8.14 -8.06
CA LYS A 13 9.35 8.27 -7.63
C LYS A 13 9.40 8.26 -6.11
N VAL A 14 10.05 7.25 -5.54
CA VAL A 14 10.27 7.14 -4.11
C VAL A 14 11.72 7.47 -3.81
N LYS A 15 11.93 8.40 -2.88
CA LYS A 15 13.26 8.74 -2.34
C LYS A 15 13.34 8.24 -0.91
N LEU A 16 14.39 7.51 -0.59
CA LEU A 16 14.69 7.03 0.75
C LEU A 16 15.98 7.68 1.24
N HIS A 17 15.89 8.36 2.38
CA HIS A 17 17.02 8.92 3.11
C HIS A 17 17.02 8.33 4.51
N MET A 18 18.16 7.78 4.92
CA MET A 18 18.31 7.11 6.22
C MET A 18 19.30 7.88 7.07
N GLY A 19 18.95 8.18 8.31
CA GLY A 19 19.83 8.85 9.28
C GLY A 19 20.99 7.96 9.77
N TYR A 20 20.86 6.66 9.62
CA TYR A 20 21.86 5.66 10.02
C TYR A 20 22.12 4.68 8.88
N ALA A 21 23.25 4.00 8.94
CA ALA A 21 23.55 2.89 8.04
C ALA A 21 22.76 1.65 8.50
N TYR A 22 22.04 1.05 7.57
CA TYR A 22 21.36 -0.23 7.74
C TYR A 22 21.85 -1.20 6.67
N GLU A 23 22.00 -2.47 6.99
CA GLU A 23 22.54 -3.44 6.05
C GLU A 23 21.45 -4.04 5.15
N ASN A 24 20.37 -4.50 5.64
CA ASN A 24 19.38 -5.27 4.89
C ASN A 24 18.09 -4.50 4.56
N ILE A 25 18.24 -3.25 4.10
CA ILE A 25 17.09 -2.41 3.78
C ILE A 25 16.39 -2.85 2.51
N ARG A 26 15.07 -2.87 2.59
CA ARG A 26 14.17 -3.04 1.44
C ARG A 26 13.24 -1.85 1.31
N LEU A 27 12.99 -1.46 0.07
CA LEU A 27 12.02 -0.44 -0.28
C LEU A 27 10.83 -1.08 -0.98
N GLY A 28 9.65 -0.94 -0.39
CA GLY A 28 8.39 -1.40 -0.96
C GLY A 28 7.50 -0.25 -1.39
N LEU A 29 6.66 -0.52 -2.39
CA LEU A 29 5.61 0.39 -2.85
C LEU A 29 4.37 -0.43 -3.21
N TYR A 30 3.24 -0.05 -2.61
CA TYR A 30 1.93 -0.67 -2.81
C TYR A 30 0.93 0.34 -3.36
N LEU A 31 -0.01 -0.18 -4.15
CA LEU A 31 -1.25 0.51 -4.54
C LEU A 31 -2.41 -0.08 -3.76
N LEU A 32 -3.07 0.75 -2.99
CA LEU A 32 -4.27 0.38 -2.23
C LEU A 32 -5.50 1.05 -2.84
N GLU A 33 -6.67 0.46 -2.61
CA GLU A 33 -7.97 1.01 -2.99
C GLU A 33 -8.92 0.99 -1.81
N ASP A 34 -9.59 2.12 -1.58
CA ASP A 34 -10.63 2.28 -0.57
C ASP A 34 -12.02 2.13 -1.17
N GLY A 35 -13.02 1.89 -0.32
CA GLY A 35 -14.42 1.90 -0.70
C GLY A 35 -14.88 0.72 -1.55
N LEU A 36 -14.18 -0.41 -1.48
CA LEU A 36 -14.62 -1.64 -2.16
C LEU A 36 -15.77 -2.29 -1.39
N VAL A 37 -16.88 -2.53 -2.08
CA VAL A 37 -18.10 -3.06 -1.47
C VAL A 37 -18.22 -4.56 -1.79
N TYR A 38 -18.05 -5.39 -0.76
CA TYR A 38 -18.20 -6.85 -0.85
C TYR A 38 -18.89 -7.40 0.41
N ASN A 39 -19.35 -8.65 0.32
CA ASN A 39 -19.86 -9.38 1.47
C ASN A 39 -18.67 -9.90 2.31
N GLN A 40 -18.82 -9.84 3.63
CA GLN A 40 -17.81 -10.25 4.60
C GLN A 40 -18.40 -11.18 5.63
N ILE A 41 -17.76 -12.32 5.90
CA ILE A 41 -18.12 -13.14 7.08
C ILE A 41 -17.91 -12.29 8.33
N ASN A 42 -18.96 -12.17 9.14
CA ASN A 42 -18.90 -11.41 10.40
C ASN A 42 -19.12 -12.32 11.60
N SER A 43 -18.05 -12.66 12.30
CA SER A 43 -18.06 -13.42 13.54
C SER A 43 -18.07 -12.53 14.79
N THR A 44 -18.35 -11.23 14.64
CA THR A 44 -18.35 -10.22 15.70
C THR A 44 -19.74 -9.61 15.87
N PRO A 45 -20.06 -8.96 17.03
CA PRO A 45 -21.31 -8.22 17.20
C PRO A 45 -21.35 -6.87 16.51
N TYR A 46 -20.28 -6.47 15.82
CA TYR A 46 -20.22 -5.19 15.10
C TYR A 46 -21.01 -5.25 13.79
N TYR A 47 -21.50 -4.11 13.33
CA TYR A 47 -22.27 -3.94 12.10
C TYR A 47 -23.60 -4.73 12.05
N PRO A 48 -24.42 -4.71 13.14
CA PRO A 48 -25.65 -5.49 13.17
C PRO A 48 -26.65 -5.07 12.10
N GLU A 49 -26.61 -3.82 11.64
CA GLU A 49 -27.52 -3.26 10.64
C GLU A 49 -27.37 -3.88 9.25
N ILE A 50 -26.20 -4.39 8.92
CA ILE A 50 -25.89 -5.04 7.64
C ILE A 50 -25.62 -6.54 7.77
N THR A 51 -25.62 -7.08 9.01
CA THR A 51 -25.26 -8.48 9.29
C THR A 51 -26.50 -9.33 9.45
N ARG A 52 -26.59 -10.40 8.68
CA ARG A 52 -27.63 -11.42 8.77
C ARG A 52 -27.13 -12.78 8.27
N GLN A 53 -27.88 -13.82 8.55
CA GLN A 53 -27.61 -15.13 7.96
C GLN A 53 -27.75 -15.07 6.42
N GLY A 54 -26.80 -15.61 5.71
CA GLY A 54 -26.76 -15.64 4.27
C GLY A 54 -26.23 -16.96 3.73
N VAL A 55 -26.52 -17.21 2.46
CA VAL A 55 -26.09 -18.43 1.75
C VAL A 55 -25.12 -18.02 0.64
N TRP A 56 -23.96 -18.65 0.63
CA TRP A 56 -22.97 -18.47 -0.43
C TRP A 56 -23.35 -19.22 -1.71
N SER A 57 -22.68 -18.93 -2.81
CA SER A 57 -22.91 -19.57 -4.10
C SER A 57 -22.68 -21.08 -4.11
N ASP A 58 -21.88 -21.59 -3.18
CA ASP A 58 -21.60 -23.01 -2.95
C ASP A 58 -22.65 -23.70 -2.03
N GLY A 59 -23.64 -22.95 -1.53
CA GLY A 59 -24.70 -23.43 -0.64
C GLY A 59 -24.34 -23.40 0.83
N SER A 60 -23.14 -22.99 1.22
CA SER A 60 -22.77 -22.82 2.64
C SER A 60 -23.52 -21.64 3.27
N VAL A 61 -23.78 -21.74 4.57
CA VAL A 61 -24.53 -20.74 5.35
C VAL A 61 -23.62 -20.13 6.40
N ASP A 62 -23.52 -18.81 6.39
CA ASP A 62 -22.72 -18.04 7.31
C ASP A 62 -23.45 -16.80 7.85
N VAL A 63 -22.90 -16.18 8.87
CA VAL A 63 -23.30 -14.84 9.32
C VAL A 63 -22.52 -13.83 8.49
N ILE A 64 -23.19 -13.12 7.62
CA ILE A 64 -22.61 -12.28 6.59
C ILE A 64 -22.98 -10.81 6.81
N ALA A 65 -21.99 -9.93 6.84
CA ALA A 65 -22.16 -8.50 6.66
C ALA A 65 -22.28 -8.21 5.16
N PHE A 66 -23.47 -7.84 4.72
CA PHE A 66 -23.76 -7.56 3.32
C PHE A 66 -23.40 -6.13 2.95
N GLY A 67 -22.70 -5.98 1.83
CA GLY A 67 -22.29 -4.66 1.36
C GLY A 67 -21.26 -4.00 2.26
N PHE A 68 -20.40 -4.78 2.92
CA PHE A 68 -19.35 -4.28 3.77
C PHE A 68 -18.34 -3.47 2.94
N ILE A 69 -17.96 -2.29 3.45
CA ILE A 69 -16.99 -1.41 2.79
C ILE A 69 -15.59 -1.76 3.27
N HIS A 70 -14.77 -2.22 2.33
CA HIS A 70 -13.37 -2.52 2.58
C HIS A 70 -12.51 -1.33 2.17
N ASN A 71 -11.66 -0.88 3.07
CA ASN A 71 -10.63 0.12 2.82
C ASN A 71 -9.25 -0.53 2.89
N ASP A 72 -8.23 0.16 2.39
CA ASP A 72 -6.84 -0.29 2.39
C ASP A 72 -6.61 -1.64 1.67
N VAL A 73 -7.41 -1.92 0.66
CA VAL A 73 -7.30 -3.19 -0.07
C VAL A 73 -6.11 -3.14 -1.02
N LEU A 74 -5.15 -4.04 -0.82
CA LEU A 74 -3.99 -4.16 -1.71
C LEU A 74 -4.42 -4.57 -3.11
N ARG A 75 -4.14 -3.72 -4.11
CA ARG A 75 -4.50 -3.93 -5.52
C ARG A 75 -3.31 -4.25 -6.40
N HIS A 76 -2.14 -3.71 -6.08
CA HIS A 76 -0.92 -3.96 -6.83
C HIS A 76 0.31 -3.74 -5.95
N THR A 77 1.35 -4.54 -6.20
CA THR A 77 2.68 -4.36 -5.62
C THR A 77 3.63 -3.92 -6.72
N PHE A 78 4.19 -2.74 -6.63
CA PHE A 78 5.20 -2.25 -7.59
C PHE A 78 6.58 -2.89 -7.36
N SER A 79 6.83 -3.34 -6.13
CA SER A 79 8.03 -4.05 -5.69
C SER A 79 7.71 -5.51 -5.39
N ASN A 80 8.70 -6.29 -5.00
CA ASN A 80 8.41 -7.52 -4.26
C ASN A 80 7.56 -7.22 -3.03
N ILE A 81 6.74 -8.19 -2.59
CA ILE A 81 5.80 -7.99 -1.48
C ILE A 81 6.49 -7.56 -0.17
N PHE A 82 7.73 -7.96 0.04
CA PHE A 82 8.54 -7.52 1.19
C PHE A 82 9.50 -6.38 0.85
N GLY A 83 9.30 -5.70 -0.27
CA GLY A 83 10.18 -4.68 -0.80
C GLY A 83 11.33 -5.24 -1.63
N ASP A 84 11.91 -4.39 -2.47
CA ASP A 84 13.11 -4.67 -3.25
C ASP A 84 14.36 -4.29 -2.47
N VAL A 85 15.43 -5.04 -2.65
CA VAL A 85 16.71 -4.78 -1.96
C VAL A 85 17.26 -3.42 -2.34
N VAL A 86 17.57 -2.62 -1.34
CA VAL A 86 18.37 -1.40 -1.49
C VAL A 86 19.80 -1.78 -1.24
N SER A 87 20.64 -1.74 -2.28
CA SER A 87 22.03 -2.17 -2.17
C SER A 87 22.82 -1.30 -1.16
N GLY A 88 23.58 -1.95 -0.30
CA GLY A 88 24.17 -1.40 0.93
C GLY A 88 25.03 -0.15 0.81
N ASN A 89 25.50 0.21 -0.41
CA ASN A 89 26.26 1.44 -0.63
C ASN A 89 25.38 2.68 -0.93
N ASN A 90 24.08 2.50 -1.04
CA ASN A 90 23.14 3.56 -1.44
C ASN A 90 22.32 4.13 -0.27
N VAL A 91 22.51 3.61 0.93
CA VAL A 91 21.79 4.04 2.14
C VAL A 91 22.79 4.44 3.22
N GLY A 92 22.61 5.61 3.80
CA GLY A 92 23.46 6.14 4.86
C GLY A 92 23.23 7.64 5.05
N HIS A 93 23.90 8.22 6.03
CA HIS A 93 23.64 9.57 6.54
C HIS A 93 23.58 10.68 5.48
N ASP A 94 24.34 10.59 4.40
CA ASP A 94 24.40 11.63 3.36
C ASP A 94 23.95 11.10 1.97
N LYS A 95 23.19 10.01 1.94
CA LYS A 95 22.80 9.39 0.69
C LYS A 95 21.29 9.31 0.55
N VAL A 96 20.80 9.63 -0.64
CA VAL A 96 19.41 9.45 -1.02
C VAL A 96 19.33 8.35 -2.07
N TYR A 97 18.70 7.25 -1.72
CA TYR A 97 18.33 6.23 -2.69
C TYR A 97 17.05 6.64 -3.40
N THR A 98 17.03 6.54 -4.71
CA THR A 98 15.85 6.87 -5.52
C THR A 98 15.46 5.67 -6.36
N LYS A 99 14.17 5.34 -6.37
CA LYS A 99 13.61 4.32 -7.23
C LYS A 99 12.35 4.82 -7.92
N GLU A 100 12.24 4.52 -9.20
CA GLU A 100 11.09 4.88 -10.03
C GLU A 100 10.30 3.63 -10.38
N PHE A 101 8.97 3.80 -10.41
CA PHE A 101 8.01 2.75 -10.71
C PHE A 101 6.97 3.29 -11.69
N GLN A 102 6.40 2.40 -12.48
CA GLN A 102 5.30 2.73 -13.38
C GLN A 102 4.30 1.58 -13.44
N TYR A 103 3.02 1.91 -13.52
CA TYR A 103 1.95 0.93 -13.62
C TYR A 103 0.76 1.48 -14.40
N SER A 104 0.21 0.65 -15.30
CA SER A 104 -1.02 0.95 -16.01
C SER A 104 -2.21 0.41 -15.23
N ILE A 105 -2.97 1.31 -14.63
CA ILE A 105 -4.09 1.00 -13.73
C ILE A 105 -5.26 0.40 -14.55
N PRO A 106 -5.71 -0.82 -14.23
CA PRO A 106 -6.85 -1.44 -14.92
C PRO A 106 -8.15 -0.64 -14.77
N PRO A 107 -9.10 -0.76 -15.72
CA PRO A 107 -10.34 0.00 -15.70
C PRO A 107 -11.29 -0.34 -14.53
N ASN A 108 -11.13 -1.50 -13.91
CA ASN A 108 -11.91 -1.94 -12.76
C ASN A 108 -11.46 -1.34 -11.42
N MET A 109 -10.42 -0.51 -11.39
CA MET A 109 -10.00 0.26 -10.22
C MET A 109 -10.45 1.71 -10.38
N LYS A 110 -11.00 2.31 -9.32
CA LYS A 110 -11.45 3.70 -9.30
C LYS A 110 -10.30 4.62 -8.91
N LEU A 111 -9.86 5.47 -9.85
CA LEU A 111 -8.68 6.33 -9.65
C LEU A 111 -8.77 7.21 -8.40
N GLU A 112 -9.97 7.74 -8.13
CA GLU A 112 -10.25 8.61 -6.99
C GLU A 112 -10.13 7.91 -5.62
N ASN A 113 -10.18 6.57 -5.61
CA ASN A 113 -10.10 5.76 -4.40
C ASN A 113 -8.69 5.15 -4.19
N LEU A 114 -7.77 5.42 -5.12
CA LEU A 114 -6.45 4.84 -5.06
C LEU A 114 -5.48 5.69 -4.24
N LYS A 115 -4.63 5.00 -3.50
CA LYS A 115 -3.54 5.59 -2.73
C LYS A 115 -2.28 4.73 -2.82
N LEU A 116 -1.15 5.36 -2.60
CA LEU A 116 0.17 4.76 -2.62
C LEU A 116 0.69 4.64 -1.20
N VAL A 117 1.29 3.51 -0.86
CA VAL A 117 2.02 3.33 0.40
C VAL A 117 3.43 2.87 0.09
N ALA A 118 4.40 3.74 0.39
CA ALA A 118 5.81 3.39 0.37
C ALA A 118 6.27 3.00 1.77
N PHE A 119 7.15 2.01 1.88
CA PHE A 119 7.72 1.62 3.16
C PHE A 119 9.19 1.23 3.01
N ALA A 120 9.95 1.50 4.05
CA ALA A 120 11.29 0.97 4.26
C ALA A 120 11.24 -0.10 5.35
N ALA A 121 11.83 -1.25 5.10
CA ALA A 121 11.86 -2.36 6.03
C ALA A 121 13.29 -2.85 6.26
N ASP A 122 13.57 -3.26 7.49
CA ASP A 122 14.70 -4.12 7.79
C ASP A 122 14.28 -5.57 7.54
N TYR A 123 14.96 -6.23 6.61
CA TYR A 123 14.58 -7.59 6.23
C TYR A 123 15.13 -8.66 7.18
N GLU A 124 16.21 -8.37 7.89
CA GLU A 124 16.83 -9.28 8.86
C GLU A 124 15.94 -9.41 10.10
N ASP A 125 15.59 -8.28 10.69
CA ASP A 125 14.74 -8.20 11.89
C ASP A 125 13.25 -8.20 11.60
N ARG A 126 12.87 -8.13 10.32
CA ARG A 126 11.49 -8.20 9.81
C ARG A 126 10.54 -7.15 10.38
N TYR A 127 10.99 -5.92 10.50
CA TYR A 127 10.14 -4.80 10.91
C TYR A 127 10.12 -3.67 9.87
N ILE A 128 9.05 -2.89 9.90
CA ILE A 128 8.93 -1.68 9.10
C ILE A 128 9.63 -0.53 9.85
N ILE A 129 10.64 0.05 9.23
CA ILE A 129 11.38 1.19 9.78
C ILE A 129 10.55 2.45 9.67
N ASN A 130 9.96 2.67 8.48
CA ASN A 130 9.10 3.81 8.19
C ASN A 130 8.13 3.47 7.06
N SER A 131 6.97 4.11 7.07
CA SER A 131 6.01 4.02 5.99
C SER A 131 5.35 5.38 5.73
N ARG A 132 4.93 5.60 4.49
CA ARG A 132 4.28 6.84 4.09
C ARG A 132 3.18 6.58 3.08
N GLU A 133 2.01 7.12 3.37
CA GLU A 133 0.87 7.12 2.46
C GLU A 133 0.80 8.43 1.67
N SER A 134 0.33 8.37 0.42
CA SER A 134 0.06 9.53 -0.43
C SER A 134 -1.05 9.23 -1.41
N LYS A 135 -1.86 10.21 -1.76
CA LYS A 135 -2.75 10.11 -2.91
C LYS A 135 -1.95 10.18 -4.21
N ILE A 136 -2.51 9.59 -5.27
CA ILE A 136 -1.91 9.70 -6.60
C ILE A 136 -1.94 11.17 -7.07
N GLY A 137 -0.80 11.65 -7.59
CA GLY A 137 -0.63 13.02 -8.05
C GLY A 137 -0.08 13.98 -6.99
N GLU A 138 0.15 13.51 -5.77
CA GLU A 138 0.77 14.32 -4.71
C GLU A 138 2.29 14.19 -4.71
N THR A 139 2.92 15.28 -4.24
CA THR A 139 4.35 15.32 -3.93
C THR A 139 4.54 15.56 -2.44
N GLN A 140 5.38 14.73 -1.83
CA GLN A 140 5.72 14.82 -0.42
C GLN A 140 7.25 14.87 -0.27
N ASP A 141 7.75 15.89 0.41
CA ASP A 141 9.16 16.01 0.76
C ASP A 141 9.53 15.15 1.97
N PHE A 142 10.82 15.08 2.27
CA PHE A 142 11.28 14.47 3.51
C PHE A 142 10.73 15.21 4.72
N GLU A 143 10.42 14.46 5.77
CA GLU A 143 10.14 15.06 7.06
C GLU A 143 11.43 15.63 7.66
N PRO A 144 11.37 16.83 8.28
CA PRO A 144 12.52 17.33 9.03
C PRO A 144 12.88 16.32 10.14
N ILE A 145 14.14 16.06 10.30
CA ILE A 145 14.66 15.28 11.42
C ILE A 145 15.05 16.32 12.48
N ASP A 146 14.28 16.36 13.58
CA ASP A 146 14.59 17.20 14.74
C ASP A 146 15.78 16.63 15.52
#